data_1e5df7bebc98945812fa446e10c2e014
#
_entry.id   1e5df7bebc98945812fa446e10c2e014
#
_cell.length_a   1.000
_cell.length_b   1.000
_cell.length_c   1.000
_cell.angle_alpha   90.00
_cell.angle_beta   90.00
_cell.angle_gamma   90.00
#
_symmetry.space_group_name_H-M   'P 1'
#
loop_
_entity.id
_entity.type
_entity.pdbx_description
1 polymer ?
#
loop_
_entity_poly.entity_id
_entity_poly.type
_entity_poly.pdbx_seq_one_letter_code
_entity_poly.pdbx_strand_id
1 'polypeptide(L)'
;STSAIESEVTWSTSDNKILQVDSATGLVKAVGAGTATIYATRVQDELYTVYNMPYQLAYKITVIDGFGLSTVSTTVNIGSSIDIKALVTNQPSKSQITYTVTNQANEAGVIPTYDLIEVKQSDDGTVFTITGVASGVTHLTVSQNINGVIKSETCVIYVTTPVGDVSINPSSISIDRGSTGTVQVLFN
;
A
#
# COMPACT_ATOMS: atom_id res chain seq x y z
N SER A 1 0.14 -49.93 -5.93
CA SER A 1 -0.30 -49.21 -4.74
C SER A 1 0.87 -48.33 -4.28
N THR A 2 0.91 -47.07 -4.76
CA THR A 2 1.85 -46.06 -4.28
C THR A 2 1.28 -45.50 -2.97
N SER A 3 1.77 -45.98 -1.84
CA SER A 3 1.58 -45.31 -0.54
C SER A 3 2.20 -43.90 -0.71
N ALA A 4 1.39 -42.86 -0.61
CA ALA A 4 1.89 -41.55 -0.38
C ALA A 4 2.63 -41.56 0.95
N ILE A 5 3.96 -41.46 0.93
CA ILE A 5 4.74 -41.22 2.13
C ILE A 5 4.40 -39.79 2.53
N GLU A 6 3.56 -39.65 3.55
CA GLU A 6 3.38 -38.32 4.20
C GLU A 6 4.75 -37.99 4.83
N SER A 7 5.50 -37.17 4.12
CA SER A 7 6.78 -36.66 4.61
C SER A 7 6.45 -35.70 5.77
N GLU A 8 6.88 -36.04 6.96
CA GLU A 8 6.78 -35.15 8.11
C GLU A 8 7.58 -33.87 7.81
N VAL A 9 6.86 -32.78 7.75
CA VAL A 9 7.44 -31.43 7.66
C VAL A 9 7.42 -30.84 9.06
N THR A 10 8.58 -30.39 9.53
CA THR A 10 8.67 -29.62 10.74
C THR A 10 8.85 -28.15 10.44
N TRP A 11 8.16 -27.32 11.21
CA TRP A 11 8.20 -25.87 11.05
C TRP A 11 8.96 -25.21 12.18
N SER A 12 9.72 -24.17 11.85
CA SER A 12 10.46 -23.35 12.82
C SER A 12 10.53 -21.89 12.37
N THR A 13 10.95 -21.02 13.26
CA THR A 13 11.12 -19.59 13.00
C THR A 13 12.51 -19.12 13.37
N SER A 14 13.03 -18.12 12.67
CA SER A 14 14.30 -17.47 13.01
C SER A 14 14.21 -16.61 14.26
N ASP A 15 13.00 -16.12 14.62
CA ASP A 15 12.78 -15.29 15.81
C ASP A 15 11.37 -15.50 16.37
N ASN A 16 11.29 -16.15 17.52
CA ASN A 16 10.03 -16.44 18.23
C ASN A 16 9.44 -15.22 18.97
N LYS A 17 10.16 -14.12 19.06
CA LYS A 17 9.64 -12.84 19.57
C LYS A 17 8.87 -12.08 18.52
N ILE A 18 9.08 -12.38 17.23
CA ILE A 18 8.39 -11.79 16.11
C ILE A 18 7.26 -12.70 15.61
N LEU A 19 7.58 -13.98 15.37
CA LEU A 19 6.66 -14.99 14.89
C LEU A 19 6.74 -16.25 15.75
N GLN A 20 5.61 -16.77 16.18
CA GLN A 20 5.49 -18.13 16.70
C GLN A 20 4.92 -19.04 15.61
N VAL A 21 5.46 -20.23 15.47
CA VAL A 21 4.98 -21.23 14.52
C VAL A 21 4.73 -22.55 15.24
N ASP A 22 3.60 -23.16 14.96
CA ASP A 22 3.32 -24.52 15.39
C ASP A 22 4.16 -25.49 14.55
N SER A 23 5.00 -26.28 15.20
CA SER A 23 6.01 -27.11 14.53
C SER A 23 5.40 -28.26 13.72
N ALA A 24 4.18 -28.66 14.00
CA ALA A 24 3.50 -29.76 13.31
C ALA A 24 2.58 -29.27 12.21
N THR A 25 1.82 -28.20 12.47
CA THR A 25 0.78 -27.71 11.54
C THR A 25 1.25 -26.57 10.64
N GLY A 26 2.36 -25.88 11.00
CA GLY A 26 2.82 -24.70 10.30
C GLY A 26 1.96 -23.45 10.54
N LEU A 27 1.03 -23.48 11.52
CA LEU A 27 0.25 -22.32 11.88
C LEU A 27 1.14 -21.22 12.46
N VAL A 28 1.11 -20.04 11.84
CA VAL A 28 1.94 -18.90 12.22
C VAL A 28 1.13 -17.87 12.99
N LYS A 29 1.68 -17.40 14.12
CA LYS A 29 1.14 -16.31 14.93
C LYS A 29 2.16 -15.18 15.01
N ALA A 30 1.77 -13.97 14.61
CA ALA A 30 2.55 -12.75 14.84
C ALA A 30 2.46 -12.34 16.33
N VAL A 31 3.61 -12.08 16.96
CA VAL A 31 3.70 -11.71 18.37
C VAL A 31 4.47 -10.42 18.63
N GLY A 32 5.29 -9.97 17.69
CA GLY A 32 6.04 -8.72 17.78
C GLY A 32 6.35 -8.15 16.40
N ALA A 33 6.59 -6.85 16.34
CA ALA A 33 7.00 -6.20 15.10
C ALA A 33 8.44 -6.56 14.71
N GLY A 34 8.69 -6.64 13.41
CA GLY A 34 10.01 -6.98 12.86
C GLY A 34 9.92 -7.94 11.69
N THR A 35 11.06 -8.46 11.29
CA THR A 35 11.15 -9.43 10.20
C THR A 35 11.73 -10.75 10.70
N ALA A 36 11.01 -11.84 10.46
CA ALA A 36 11.48 -13.19 10.76
C ALA A 36 11.26 -14.12 9.57
N THR A 37 11.99 -15.22 9.54
CA THR A 37 11.90 -16.24 8.51
C THR A 37 11.27 -17.49 9.08
N ILE A 38 10.29 -18.03 8.38
CA ILE A 38 9.72 -19.35 8.67
C ILE A 38 10.47 -20.37 7.82
N TYR A 39 10.83 -21.48 8.44
CA TYR A 39 11.47 -22.62 7.81
C TYR A 39 10.56 -23.82 7.83
N ALA A 40 10.36 -24.43 6.66
CA ALA A 40 9.76 -25.73 6.50
C ALA A 40 10.86 -26.75 6.20
N THR A 41 11.13 -27.66 7.12
CA THR A 41 12.19 -28.67 7.00
C THR A 41 11.55 -30.05 6.88
N ARG A 42 11.88 -30.76 5.81
CA ARG A 42 11.45 -32.14 5.64
C ARG A 42 12.35 -33.06 6.47
N VAL A 43 11.76 -33.86 7.33
CA VAL A 43 12.47 -34.93 8.04
C VAL A 43 12.81 -36.04 7.01
N GLN A 44 14.10 -36.33 6.89
CA GLN A 44 14.55 -37.32 5.91
C GLN A 44 14.29 -38.75 6.41
N ASP A 45 13.79 -39.58 5.50
CA ASP A 45 13.73 -41.01 5.65
C ASP A 45 15.15 -41.62 5.56
N GLU A 46 15.46 -42.69 6.29
CA GLU A 46 16.79 -43.31 6.36
C GLU A 46 17.36 -43.78 5.02
N LEU A 47 16.53 -43.85 3.98
CA LEU A 47 16.91 -44.26 2.61
C LEU A 47 17.69 -43.16 1.80
N TYR A 48 17.74 -41.93 2.28
CA TYR A 48 18.42 -40.80 1.57
C TYR A 48 19.68 -40.31 2.27
N THR A 49 20.31 -41.12 3.10
CA THR A 49 21.54 -40.79 3.85
C THR A 49 22.77 -40.51 2.96
N VAL A 50 22.69 -40.69 1.65
CA VAL A 50 23.83 -40.47 0.76
C VAL A 50 24.10 -38.98 0.48
N TYR A 51 23.09 -38.12 0.65
CA TYR A 51 23.23 -36.66 0.49
C TYR A 51 22.65 -35.96 1.72
N ASN A 52 23.43 -35.80 2.74
CA ASN A 52 23.10 -35.28 4.07
C ASN A 52 22.67 -33.77 4.05
N MET A 53 21.77 -33.39 3.17
CA MET A 53 21.23 -32.02 3.09
C MET A 53 19.75 -32.03 3.47
N PRO A 54 19.37 -31.45 4.62
CA PRO A 54 17.95 -31.24 4.92
C PRO A 54 17.34 -30.34 3.84
N TYR A 55 16.30 -30.81 3.20
CA TYR A 55 15.54 -29.96 2.29
C TYR A 55 14.74 -28.95 3.11
N GLN A 56 15.16 -27.70 3.07
CA GLN A 56 14.56 -26.62 3.82
C GLN A 56 14.09 -25.51 2.88
N LEU A 57 12.84 -25.15 3.02
CA LEU A 57 12.27 -23.95 2.40
C LEU A 57 12.24 -22.82 3.43
N ALA A 58 12.58 -21.63 3.02
CA ALA A 58 12.58 -20.42 3.84
C ALA A 58 11.60 -19.41 3.29
N TYR A 59 10.73 -18.86 4.14
CA TYR A 59 9.78 -17.80 3.78
C TYR A 59 9.91 -16.62 4.74
N LYS A 60 10.22 -15.45 4.21
CA LYS A 60 10.42 -14.24 4.99
C LYS A 60 9.09 -13.53 5.22
N ILE A 61 8.77 -13.24 6.48
CA ILE A 61 7.57 -12.54 6.92
C ILE A 61 7.97 -11.28 7.67
N THR A 62 7.39 -10.15 7.29
CA THR A 62 7.50 -8.91 8.05
C THR A 62 6.21 -8.68 8.83
N VAL A 63 6.34 -8.56 10.15
CA VAL A 63 5.26 -8.17 11.05
C VAL A 63 5.37 -6.66 11.29
N ILE A 64 4.35 -5.93 10.89
CA ILE A 64 4.24 -4.50 11.16
C ILE A 64 3.61 -4.26 12.53
N ASP A 65 4.07 -3.25 13.25
CA ASP A 65 3.55 -2.91 14.58
C ASP A 65 2.21 -2.19 14.49
N GLY A 66 1.22 -2.95 14.13
CA GLY A 66 -0.18 -2.65 14.40
C GLY A 66 -0.88 -1.62 13.52
N PHE A 67 -0.18 -0.63 12.92
CA PHE A 67 -0.83 0.43 12.15
C PHE A 67 0.07 0.97 11.02
N GLY A 68 -0.52 1.22 9.86
CA GLY A 68 0.12 1.84 8.70
C GLY A 68 -0.90 2.23 7.65
N LEU A 69 -0.44 2.82 6.53
CA LEU A 69 -1.26 3.11 5.36
C LEU A 69 -0.77 2.30 4.15
N SER A 70 -1.68 2.01 3.21
CA SER A 70 -1.34 1.33 1.95
C SER A 70 -0.38 2.13 1.07
N THR A 71 -0.34 3.45 1.27
CA THR A 71 0.62 4.37 0.66
C THR A 71 0.86 5.56 1.56
N VAL A 72 2.07 6.10 1.53
CA VAL A 72 2.46 7.32 2.26
C VAL A 72 2.55 8.54 1.33
N SER A 73 2.35 8.35 0.04
CA SER A 73 2.30 9.43 -0.95
C SER A 73 1.49 8.99 -2.17
N THR A 74 0.69 9.89 -2.73
CA THR A 74 -0.13 9.61 -3.91
C THR A 74 -0.52 10.89 -4.64
N THR A 75 -1.00 10.74 -5.88
CA THR A 75 -1.55 11.82 -6.69
C THR A 75 -2.99 11.50 -7.06
N VAL A 76 -3.87 12.49 -7.02
CA VAL A 76 -5.25 12.39 -7.46
C VAL A 76 -5.61 13.61 -8.32
N ASN A 77 -6.30 13.38 -9.43
CA ASN A 77 -6.79 14.50 -10.26
C ASN A 77 -8.08 15.08 -9.66
N ILE A 78 -8.30 16.38 -9.88
CA ILE A 78 -9.58 17.02 -9.54
C ILE A 78 -10.72 16.27 -10.23
N GLY A 79 -11.78 15.93 -9.46
CA GLY A 79 -12.93 15.13 -9.89
C GLY A 79 -12.71 13.63 -9.93
N SER A 80 -11.49 13.13 -9.69
CA SER A 80 -11.17 11.70 -9.59
C SER A 80 -11.07 11.25 -8.14
N SER A 81 -11.22 9.94 -7.91
CA SER A 81 -11.13 9.37 -6.57
C SER A 81 -10.14 8.21 -6.53
N ILE A 82 -9.48 8.05 -5.39
CA ILE A 82 -8.58 6.93 -5.07
C ILE A 82 -8.86 6.42 -3.66
N ASP A 83 -8.50 5.18 -3.39
CA ASP A 83 -8.64 4.59 -2.07
C ASP A 83 -7.28 4.47 -1.36
N ILE A 84 -7.22 4.94 -0.12
CA ILE A 84 -6.12 4.72 0.81
C ILE A 84 -6.63 3.79 1.90
N LYS A 85 -5.92 2.68 2.15
CA LYS A 85 -6.32 1.70 3.17
C LYS A 85 -5.47 1.85 4.42
N ALA A 86 -6.13 1.85 5.58
CA ALA A 86 -5.46 1.64 6.85
C ALA A 86 -5.10 0.16 7.00
N LEU A 87 -3.82 -0.12 7.20
CA LEU A 87 -3.28 -1.44 7.49
C LEU A 87 -3.32 -1.62 9.01
N VAL A 88 -4.31 -2.37 9.47
CA VAL A 88 -4.61 -2.50 10.90
C VAL A 88 -4.42 -3.93 11.37
N THR A 89 -3.92 -4.08 12.58
CA THR A 89 -3.88 -5.38 13.27
C THR A 89 -5.15 -5.51 14.11
N ASN A 90 -5.84 -6.65 14.04
CA ASN A 90 -7.10 -6.90 14.74
C ASN A 90 -8.20 -5.92 14.31
N GLN A 91 -9.08 -6.34 13.47
CA GLN A 91 -10.25 -5.57 12.94
C GLN A 91 -10.76 -4.52 13.96
N PRO A 92 -10.29 -3.26 13.93
CA PRO A 92 -10.77 -2.23 14.85
C PRO A 92 -12.21 -1.85 14.49
N SER A 93 -12.96 -1.34 15.45
CA SER A 93 -14.20 -0.66 15.14
C SER A 93 -13.89 0.70 14.48
N LYS A 94 -14.79 1.20 13.64
CA LYS A 94 -14.68 2.53 12.99
C LYS A 94 -14.33 3.66 13.99
N SER A 95 -14.88 3.60 15.19
CA SER A 95 -14.64 4.61 16.25
C SER A 95 -13.21 4.63 16.79
N GLN A 96 -12.41 3.59 16.52
CA GLN A 96 -11.00 3.52 16.91
C GLN A 96 -10.06 4.10 15.87
N ILE A 97 -10.55 4.36 14.65
CA ILE A 97 -9.78 4.95 13.55
C ILE A 97 -10.31 6.34 13.29
N THR A 98 -9.45 7.33 13.41
CA THR A 98 -9.73 8.74 13.16
C THR A 98 -8.81 9.28 12.08
N TYR A 99 -9.19 10.37 11.43
CA TYR A 99 -8.32 11.04 10.47
C TYR A 99 -8.40 12.55 10.61
N THR A 100 -7.37 13.22 10.14
CA THR A 100 -7.31 14.68 9.98
C THR A 100 -6.73 15.01 8.59
N VAL A 101 -7.19 16.12 8.03
CA VAL A 101 -6.68 16.68 6.77
C VAL A 101 -6.02 18.01 7.07
N THR A 102 -4.80 18.22 6.56
CA THR A 102 -4.06 19.46 6.75
C THR A 102 -3.43 19.91 5.44
N ASN A 103 -3.82 21.07 4.94
CA ASN A 103 -3.26 21.61 3.70
C ASN A 103 -1.84 22.12 3.93
N GLN A 104 -0.99 21.95 2.91
CA GLN A 104 0.34 22.51 2.87
C GLN A 104 0.31 23.93 2.22
N ALA A 105 1.23 24.79 2.63
CA ALA A 105 1.42 26.09 1.99
C ALA A 105 1.79 25.89 0.51
N ASN A 106 1.24 26.73 -0.37
CA ASN A 106 1.61 26.80 -1.78
C ASN A 106 2.99 27.48 -1.94
N GLU A 107 3.45 27.63 -3.18
CA GLU A 107 4.74 28.28 -3.51
C GLU A 107 4.83 29.74 -3.02
N ALA A 108 3.70 30.42 -2.87
CA ALA A 108 3.63 31.76 -2.31
C ALA A 108 3.61 31.80 -0.76
N GLY A 109 3.74 30.64 -0.10
CA GLY A 109 3.70 30.52 1.35
C GLY A 109 2.29 30.60 1.96
N VAL A 110 1.23 30.57 1.15
CA VAL A 110 -0.16 30.68 1.59
C VAL A 110 -0.74 29.27 1.78
N ILE A 111 -1.31 29.01 2.96
CA ILE A 111 -2.04 27.76 3.24
C ILE A 111 -3.49 27.96 2.75
N PRO A 112 -3.99 27.11 1.82
CA PRO A 112 -5.38 27.15 1.38
C PRO A 112 -6.33 26.95 2.56
N THR A 113 -7.36 27.78 2.67
CA THR A 113 -8.41 27.68 3.70
C THR A 113 -9.62 26.89 3.24
N TYR A 114 -9.61 26.44 1.99
CA TYR A 114 -10.64 25.59 1.38
C TYR A 114 -10.14 24.16 1.25
N ASP A 115 -11.07 23.24 1.09
CA ASP A 115 -10.75 21.82 0.98
C ASP A 115 -10.09 21.51 -0.37
N LEU A 116 -8.92 20.85 -0.32
CA LEU A 116 -8.25 20.33 -1.52
C LEU A 116 -8.75 18.91 -1.87
N ILE A 117 -9.24 18.19 -0.87
CA ILE A 117 -9.80 16.84 -1.02
C ILE A 117 -11.08 16.70 -0.22
N GLU A 118 -11.96 15.82 -0.70
CA GLU A 118 -13.05 15.25 0.07
C GLU A 118 -12.66 13.84 0.53
N VAL A 119 -12.95 13.50 1.80
CA VAL A 119 -12.61 12.19 2.38
C VAL A 119 -13.88 11.48 2.81
N LYS A 120 -14.10 10.28 2.27
CA LYS A 120 -15.17 9.38 2.70
C LYS A 120 -14.57 8.13 3.34
N GLN A 121 -14.83 7.94 4.64
CA GLN A 121 -14.40 6.76 5.39
C GLN A 121 -15.45 5.64 5.24
N SER A 122 -14.99 4.40 5.00
CA SER A 122 -15.83 3.19 4.95
C SER A 122 -16.50 2.87 6.28
N ASP A 123 -17.51 2.01 6.27
CA ASP A 123 -18.26 1.64 7.47
C ASP A 123 -17.42 0.87 8.50
N ASP A 124 -16.44 0.09 8.04
CA ASP A 124 -15.47 -0.59 8.91
C ASP A 124 -14.32 0.32 9.36
N GLY A 125 -14.25 1.56 8.82
CA GLY A 125 -13.26 2.56 9.16
C GLY A 125 -11.90 2.39 8.49
N THR A 126 -11.68 1.35 7.69
CA THR A 126 -10.35 0.98 7.19
C THR A 126 -10.02 1.52 5.81
N VAL A 127 -11.00 1.97 5.03
CA VAL A 127 -10.80 2.55 3.69
C VAL A 127 -11.18 4.02 3.68
N PHE A 128 -10.33 4.85 3.12
CA PHE A 128 -10.53 6.27 2.91
C PHE A 128 -10.56 6.53 1.40
N THR A 129 -11.75 6.79 0.86
CA THR A 129 -11.92 7.24 -0.52
C THR A 129 -11.64 8.74 -0.57
N ILE A 130 -10.62 9.12 -1.31
CA ILE A 130 -10.14 10.50 -1.46
C ILE A 130 -10.55 11.01 -2.83
N THR A 131 -11.32 12.09 -2.87
CA THR A 131 -11.70 12.78 -4.11
C THR A 131 -10.97 14.12 -4.20
N GLY A 132 -10.28 14.39 -5.32
CA GLY A 132 -9.63 15.67 -5.56
C GLY A 132 -10.66 16.78 -5.82
N VAL A 133 -10.54 17.91 -5.13
CA VAL A 133 -11.47 19.06 -5.23
C VAL A 133 -10.78 20.29 -5.82
N ALA A 134 -9.59 20.62 -5.33
CA ALA A 134 -8.80 21.74 -5.82
C ALA A 134 -7.31 21.39 -5.84
N SER A 135 -6.55 21.98 -6.78
CA SER A 135 -5.11 21.68 -6.91
C SER A 135 -4.30 22.18 -5.72
N GLY A 136 -3.33 21.37 -5.32
CA GLY A 136 -2.44 21.67 -4.20
C GLY A 136 -1.89 20.43 -3.53
N VAL A 137 -1.27 20.61 -2.37
CA VAL A 137 -0.72 19.53 -1.56
C VAL A 137 -1.42 19.51 -0.21
N THR A 138 -1.88 18.34 0.19
CA THR A 138 -2.52 18.13 1.49
C THR A 138 -2.02 16.85 2.13
N HIS A 139 -2.17 16.74 3.43
CA HIS A 139 -1.78 15.59 4.23
C HIS A 139 -3.01 14.94 4.84
N LEU A 140 -3.19 13.66 4.61
CA LEU A 140 -4.15 12.83 5.31
C LEU A 140 -3.40 12.09 6.42
N THR A 141 -3.63 12.45 7.68
CA THR A 141 -3.11 11.72 8.83
C THR A 141 -4.21 10.84 9.38
N VAL A 142 -3.97 9.54 9.38
CA VAL A 142 -4.88 8.54 9.95
C VAL A 142 -4.28 8.03 11.24
N SER A 143 -5.11 7.87 12.26
CA SER A 143 -4.69 7.45 13.60
C SER A 143 -5.57 6.31 14.09
N GLN A 144 -4.97 5.35 14.79
CA GLN A 144 -5.68 4.28 15.47
C GLN A 144 -5.34 4.31 16.96
N ASN A 145 -6.36 4.20 17.82
CA ASN A 145 -6.15 3.97 19.24
C ASN A 145 -6.08 2.46 19.51
N ILE A 146 -4.89 2.00 19.91
CA ILE A 146 -4.63 0.60 20.24
C ILE A 146 -4.35 0.52 21.75
N ASN A 147 -5.34 0.07 22.52
CA ASN A 147 -5.22 -0.08 23.99
C ASN A 147 -4.75 1.20 24.71
N GLY A 148 -5.24 2.37 24.28
CA GLY A 148 -4.87 3.65 24.87
C GLY A 148 -3.61 4.29 24.24
N VAL A 149 -2.93 3.60 23.33
CA VAL A 149 -1.78 4.14 22.58
C VAL A 149 -2.25 4.57 21.18
N ILE A 150 -2.03 5.84 20.84
CA ILE A 150 -2.36 6.35 19.51
C ILE A 150 -1.18 6.11 18.59
N LYS A 151 -1.43 5.35 17.50
CA LYS A 151 -0.52 5.17 16.37
C LYS A 151 -1.05 5.97 15.20
N SER A 152 -0.19 6.70 14.50
CA SER A 152 -0.58 7.57 13.37
C SER A 152 0.37 7.38 12.20
N GLU A 153 -0.16 7.48 10.99
CA GLU A 153 0.59 7.51 9.74
C GLU A 153 0.02 8.61 8.85
N THR A 154 0.88 9.26 8.05
CA THR A 154 0.49 10.38 7.18
C THR A 154 0.75 10.03 5.73
N CYS A 155 -0.24 10.25 4.88
CA CYS A 155 -0.12 10.20 3.43
C CYS A 155 -0.09 11.63 2.87
N VAL A 156 0.93 11.94 2.07
CA VAL A 156 1.01 13.19 1.29
C VAL A 156 0.21 13.02 0.00
N ILE A 157 -0.75 13.92 -0.25
CA ILE A 157 -1.64 13.85 -1.40
C ILE A 157 -1.41 15.08 -2.28
N TYR A 158 -0.99 14.83 -3.52
CA TYR A 158 -0.86 15.83 -4.56
C TYR A 158 -2.15 15.85 -5.37
N VAL A 159 -2.90 16.95 -5.28
CA VAL A 159 -4.10 17.15 -6.10
C VAL A 159 -3.72 17.97 -7.33
N THR A 160 -3.94 17.39 -8.51
CA THR A 160 -3.55 17.99 -9.79
C THR A 160 -4.75 18.22 -10.67
N THR A 161 -4.66 19.23 -11.53
CA THR A 161 -5.63 19.38 -12.63
C THR A 161 -5.37 18.29 -13.67
N PRO A 162 -6.41 17.64 -14.22
CA PRO A 162 -6.21 16.76 -15.36
C PRO A 162 -5.47 17.52 -16.46
N VAL A 163 -4.43 16.94 -17.01
CA VAL A 163 -3.83 17.48 -18.22
C VAL A 163 -4.85 17.28 -19.34
N GLY A 164 -5.36 18.35 -19.89
CA GLY A 164 -6.28 18.28 -21.02
C GLY A 164 -5.64 17.60 -22.23
N ASP A 165 -6.46 17.06 -23.11
CA ASP A 165 -5.96 16.45 -24.33
C ASP A 165 -5.21 17.49 -25.17
N VAL A 166 -3.99 17.14 -25.57
CA VAL A 166 -3.20 17.94 -26.50
C VAL A 166 -3.46 17.43 -27.91
N SER A 167 -3.94 18.30 -28.77
CA SER A 167 -4.20 17.98 -30.18
C SER A 167 -3.50 18.95 -31.11
N ILE A 168 -3.26 18.53 -32.33
CA ILE A 168 -2.70 19.36 -33.40
C ILE A 168 -3.80 19.64 -34.41
N ASN A 169 -3.99 20.91 -34.75
CA ASN A 169 -4.98 21.36 -35.74
C ASN A 169 -4.31 22.17 -36.86
N PRO A 170 -4.49 21.79 -38.14
CA PRO A 170 -5.13 20.55 -38.59
C PRO A 170 -4.28 19.31 -38.31
N SER A 171 -4.89 18.12 -38.22
CA SER A 171 -4.20 16.84 -37.99
C SER A 171 -3.30 16.39 -39.14
N SER A 172 -3.53 16.96 -40.31
CA SER A 172 -2.68 16.87 -41.50
C SER A 172 -2.78 18.13 -42.36
N ILE A 173 -1.72 18.50 -43.04
CA ILE A 173 -1.67 19.68 -43.93
C ILE A 173 -0.89 19.34 -45.21
N SER A 174 -1.38 19.77 -46.35
CA SER A 174 -0.65 19.72 -47.62
C SER A 174 -0.25 21.16 -48.01
N ILE A 175 1.02 21.36 -48.34
CA ILE A 175 1.56 22.67 -48.64
C ILE A 175 2.28 22.57 -49.99
N ASP A 176 1.95 23.45 -50.91
CA ASP A 176 2.63 23.58 -52.20
C ASP A 176 4.06 24.08 -52.00
N ARG A 177 4.95 23.64 -52.90
CA ARG A 177 6.35 24.05 -52.86
C ARG A 177 6.48 25.57 -52.93
N GLY A 178 7.07 26.21 -51.92
CA GLY A 178 7.26 27.63 -51.79
C GLY A 178 6.15 28.37 -51.04
N SER A 179 5.09 27.68 -50.62
CA SER A 179 4.03 28.20 -49.76
C SER A 179 4.30 27.93 -48.29
N THR A 180 3.57 28.58 -47.40
CA THR A 180 3.63 28.37 -45.93
C THR A 180 2.29 27.85 -45.42
N GLY A 181 2.34 27.03 -44.37
CA GLY A 181 1.16 26.56 -43.67
C GLY A 181 1.30 26.79 -42.16
N THR A 182 0.18 26.90 -41.47
CA THR A 182 0.15 27.05 -40.01
C THR A 182 -0.42 25.82 -39.36
N VAL A 183 0.24 25.34 -38.29
CA VAL A 183 -0.20 24.27 -37.43
C VAL A 183 -0.32 24.81 -36.02
N GLN A 184 -1.42 24.54 -35.35
CA GLN A 184 -1.69 25.00 -33.99
C GLN A 184 -1.73 23.79 -33.04
N VAL A 185 -1.17 23.97 -31.86
CA VAL A 185 -1.34 23.04 -30.74
C VAL A 185 -2.53 23.50 -29.91
N LEU A 186 -3.52 22.66 -29.73
CA LEU A 186 -4.71 22.92 -28.92
C LEU A 186 -4.60 22.16 -27.62
N PHE A 187 -4.88 22.82 -26.51
CA PHE A 187 -5.01 22.27 -25.18
C PHE A 187 -6.50 22.33 -24.81
N ASN A 188 -7.12 21.17 -24.58
CA ASN A 188 -8.55 21.07 -24.21
C ASN A 188 -8.69 20.77 -22.72
#